data_dd0c077b4b91f4ff0da1805861cc91e8
#
_entry.id   dd0c077b4b91f4ff0da1805861cc91e8
#
_cell.length_a   1.000
_cell.length_b   1.000
_cell.length_c   1.000
_cell.angle_alpha   90.00
_cell.angle_beta   90.00
_cell.angle_gamma   90.00
#
_symmetry.space_group_name_H-M   'P 1'
#
loop_
_entity.id
_entity.type
_entity.pdbx_description
1 polymer ?
#
loop_
_entity_poly.entity_id
_entity_poly.type
_entity_poly.pdbx_seq_one_letter_code
_entity_poly.pdbx_strand_id
1 'polypeptide(L)'
;MLFMAKSKISDLEPNAVYTHAKSNSVYNTDQYGRVTNFLADPRLTSKEERERNTEMQRTLGGKGEGFEHAGHLLSDRHGGAGVHYNLTPMQQDLDGRDYAAFEKETDALLQKGYAVHYNGELAYSRAENVEGVNHAEAIMVERQTLDPVTGEVLDTEHISLSNLNMAEYENMGNAESESLMAEYPNPGAI
;
A
#
# COMPACT_ATOMS: atom_id res chain seq x y z
N MET A 1 -17.02 -25.19 -25.71
CA MET A 1 -17.15 -24.14 -24.67
C MET A 1 -15.72 -23.73 -24.27
N LEU A 2 -15.24 -22.64 -24.87
CA LEU A 2 -13.86 -22.18 -24.69
C LEU A 2 -13.84 -21.41 -23.37
N PHE A 3 -13.21 -21.93 -22.34
CA PHE A 3 -12.88 -21.17 -21.14
C PHE A 3 -11.79 -20.17 -21.56
N MET A 4 -12.18 -18.93 -21.77
CA MET A 4 -11.20 -17.84 -21.81
C MET A 4 -10.54 -17.80 -20.44
N ALA A 5 -9.24 -18.05 -20.39
CA ALA A 5 -8.44 -17.81 -19.21
C ALA A 5 -8.61 -16.33 -18.86
N LYS A 6 -9.17 -16.04 -17.68
CA LYS A 6 -9.19 -14.66 -17.14
C LYS A 6 -7.75 -14.19 -17.14
N SER A 7 -7.46 -13.07 -17.80
CA SER A 7 -6.14 -12.46 -17.73
C SER A 7 -5.82 -12.19 -16.26
N LYS A 8 -4.71 -12.72 -15.77
CA LYS A 8 -4.23 -12.41 -14.42
C LYS A 8 -4.00 -10.91 -14.32
N ILE A 9 -4.74 -10.26 -13.45
CA ILE A 9 -4.58 -8.83 -13.14
C ILE A 9 -3.27 -8.61 -12.38
N SER A 10 -2.81 -9.64 -11.68
CA SER A 10 -1.58 -9.68 -10.89
C SER A 10 -0.87 -11.03 -11.09
N ASP A 11 0.46 -11.05 -10.92
CA ASP A 11 1.24 -12.29 -10.88
C ASP A 11 1.12 -13.03 -9.54
N LEU A 12 0.40 -12.46 -8.57
CA LEU A 12 0.10 -13.11 -7.30
C LEU A 12 -1.07 -14.10 -7.46
N GLU A 13 -1.03 -15.16 -6.67
CA GLU A 13 -2.11 -16.15 -6.67
C GLU A 13 -3.37 -15.57 -6.01
N PRO A 14 -4.57 -15.86 -6.55
CA PRO A 14 -5.82 -15.46 -5.93
C PRO A 14 -6.06 -16.11 -4.57
N ASN A 15 -6.67 -15.36 -3.63
CA ASN A 15 -7.03 -15.81 -2.29
C ASN A 15 -5.85 -16.45 -1.53
N ALA A 16 -4.66 -15.90 -1.71
CA ALA A 16 -3.41 -16.38 -1.13
C ALA A 16 -2.96 -15.51 0.04
N VAL A 17 -2.11 -16.10 0.86
CA VAL A 17 -1.43 -15.43 1.98
C VAL A 17 0.07 -15.47 1.71
N TYR A 18 0.70 -14.30 1.68
CA TYR A 18 2.14 -14.16 1.54
C TYR A 18 2.73 -13.69 2.86
N THR A 19 3.88 -14.22 3.24
CA THR A 19 4.57 -13.85 4.48
C THR A 19 6.01 -13.46 4.21
N HIS A 20 6.51 -12.48 4.97
CA HIS A 20 7.91 -12.10 4.96
C HIS A 20 8.46 -12.11 6.38
N ALA A 21 9.30 -13.11 6.67
CA ALA A 21 9.78 -13.38 8.04
C ALA A 21 10.62 -12.25 8.65
N LYS A 22 11.39 -11.51 7.84
CA LYS A 22 12.28 -10.45 8.34
C LYS A 22 11.52 -9.27 8.97
N SER A 23 10.33 -8.95 8.46
CA SER A 23 9.47 -7.87 8.97
C SER A 23 8.20 -8.38 9.62
N ASN A 24 8.10 -9.68 9.85
CA ASN A 24 6.89 -10.32 10.37
C ASN A 24 5.63 -9.86 9.63
N SER A 25 5.75 -9.64 8.30
CA SER A 25 4.65 -9.11 7.52
C SER A 25 3.86 -10.21 6.83
N VAL A 26 2.56 -9.96 6.71
CA VAL A 26 1.57 -10.85 6.09
C VAL A 26 0.74 -10.03 5.14
N TYR A 27 0.52 -10.56 3.93
CA TYR A 27 -0.26 -9.92 2.87
C TYR A 27 -1.31 -10.90 2.37
N ASN A 28 -2.55 -10.45 2.24
CA ASN A 28 -3.64 -11.26 1.73
C ASN A 28 -4.09 -10.73 0.37
N THR A 29 -4.42 -11.65 -0.54
CA THR A 29 -4.94 -11.31 -1.87
C THR A 29 -6.40 -11.69 -2.03
N ASP A 30 -7.11 -10.95 -2.88
CA ASP A 30 -8.47 -11.26 -3.29
C ASP A 30 -8.54 -12.33 -4.38
N GLN A 31 -9.76 -12.59 -4.87
CA GLN A 31 -10.03 -13.54 -5.96
C GLN A 31 -9.36 -13.19 -7.31
N TYR A 32 -8.80 -11.99 -7.43
CA TYR A 32 -8.08 -11.51 -8.62
C TYR A 32 -6.56 -11.49 -8.44
N GLY A 33 -6.06 -11.86 -7.26
CA GLY A 33 -4.65 -11.79 -6.91
C GLY A 33 -4.17 -10.39 -6.53
N ARG A 34 -5.07 -9.45 -6.18
CA ARG A 34 -4.71 -8.11 -5.71
C ARG A 34 -4.57 -8.13 -4.20
N VAL A 35 -3.54 -7.46 -3.67
CA VAL A 35 -3.37 -7.31 -2.22
C VAL A 35 -4.49 -6.44 -1.66
N THR A 36 -5.25 -6.95 -0.70
CA THR A 36 -6.36 -6.23 -0.06
C THR A 36 -6.05 -5.77 1.35
N ASN A 37 -5.16 -6.46 2.04
CA ASN A 37 -4.72 -6.05 3.37
C ASN A 37 -3.32 -6.57 3.67
N PHE A 38 -2.67 -5.92 4.61
CA PHE A 38 -1.37 -6.36 5.12
C PHE A 38 -1.22 -6.04 6.62
N LEU A 39 -0.45 -6.88 7.30
CA LEU A 39 0.05 -6.65 8.65
C LEU A 39 1.58 -6.59 8.58
N ALA A 40 2.21 -5.73 9.36
CA ALA A 40 3.65 -5.65 9.40
C ALA A 40 4.16 -5.08 10.73
N ASP A 41 5.36 -5.49 11.12
CA ASP A 41 6.11 -4.93 12.24
C ASP A 41 7.32 -4.16 11.69
N PRO A 42 7.18 -2.84 11.44
CA PRO A 42 8.26 -1.99 10.97
C PRO A 42 9.47 -2.04 11.89
N ARG A 43 10.67 -2.13 11.32
CA ARG A 43 11.94 -2.02 12.04
C ARG A 43 12.94 -1.24 11.21
N LEU A 44 13.84 -0.51 11.85
CA LEU A 44 14.91 0.16 11.12
C LEU A 44 15.88 -0.89 10.52
N THR A 45 16.21 -0.72 9.25
CA THR A 45 17.16 -1.58 8.53
C THR A 45 18.35 -0.76 8.05
N SER A 46 19.54 -1.36 8.07
CA SER A 46 20.71 -0.78 7.42
C SER A 46 20.54 -0.77 5.91
N LYS A 47 21.35 -0.01 5.19
CA LYS A 47 21.30 0.04 3.72
C LYS A 47 21.56 -1.32 3.07
N GLU A 48 22.40 -2.12 3.70
CA GLU A 48 22.82 -3.45 3.24
C GLU A 48 21.70 -4.49 3.41
N GLU A 49 20.81 -4.28 4.37
CA GLU A 49 19.68 -5.17 4.64
C GLU A 49 18.46 -4.91 3.75
N ARG A 50 18.41 -3.76 3.07
CA ARG A 50 17.24 -3.34 2.29
C ARG A 50 17.07 -4.21 1.04
N GLU A 51 15.85 -4.66 0.85
CA GLU A 51 15.45 -5.46 -0.31
C GLU A 51 14.77 -4.60 -1.37
N ARG A 52 15.52 -3.65 -1.96
CA ARG A 52 14.98 -2.82 -3.03
C ARG A 52 15.08 -3.54 -4.38
N ASN A 53 13.98 -3.53 -5.14
CA ASN A 53 13.93 -4.06 -6.50
C ASN A 53 13.33 -3.02 -7.46
N THR A 54 14.19 -2.16 -7.98
CA THR A 54 13.78 -1.05 -8.87
C THR A 54 13.18 -1.54 -10.18
N GLU A 55 13.62 -2.71 -10.68
CA GLU A 55 13.06 -3.29 -11.90
C GLU A 55 11.61 -3.74 -11.66
N MET A 56 11.37 -4.45 -10.55
CA MET A 56 10.02 -4.87 -10.18
C MET A 56 9.10 -3.68 -9.92
N GLN A 57 9.57 -2.64 -9.23
CA GLN A 57 8.82 -1.41 -9.01
C GLN A 57 8.37 -0.78 -10.34
N ARG A 58 9.26 -0.72 -11.33
CA ARG A 58 8.96 -0.19 -12.66
C ARG A 58 8.01 -1.10 -13.45
N THR A 59 8.15 -2.42 -13.32
CA THR A 59 7.31 -3.40 -14.01
C THR A 59 5.88 -3.40 -13.47
N LEU A 60 5.73 -3.26 -12.15
CA LEU A 60 4.45 -3.22 -11.46
C LEU A 60 3.83 -1.82 -11.48
N GLY A 61 4.62 -0.79 -11.69
CA GLY A 61 4.13 0.56 -11.93
C GLY A 61 3.07 0.54 -13.03
N GLY A 62 1.96 1.21 -12.81
CA GLY A 62 0.84 1.24 -13.75
C GLY A 62 1.24 1.81 -15.10
N LYS A 63 0.57 1.37 -16.12
CA LYS A 63 0.66 1.98 -17.45
C LYS A 63 -0.38 3.08 -17.52
N GLY A 64 -0.05 4.25 -17.03
CA GLY A 64 -0.97 5.37 -17.03
C GLY A 64 -0.35 6.58 -16.32
N GLU A 65 -0.91 7.75 -16.57
CA GLU A 65 -0.41 9.01 -16.04
C GLU A 65 -0.34 9.00 -14.50
N GLY A 66 0.84 9.18 -13.95
CA GLY A 66 1.10 9.27 -12.52
C GLY A 66 1.37 7.97 -11.78
N PHE A 67 1.34 6.80 -12.47
CA PHE A 67 1.58 5.49 -11.86
C PHE A 67 2.81 4.76 -12.45
N GLU A 68 3.83 5.49 -12.85
CA GLU A 68 5.02 4.91 -13.50
C GLU A 68 5.84 4.01 -12.58
N HIS A 69 5.59 4.10 -11.27
CA HIS A 69 6.26 3.30 -10.25
C HIS A 69 5.27 2.66 -9.29
N ALA A 70 5.64 1.50 -8.78
CA ALA A 70 4.98 0.90 -7.62
C ALA A 70 5.71 1.33 -6.35
N GLY A 71 4.95 1.84 -5.39
CA GLY A 71 5.42 2.13 -4.05
C GLY A 71 5.39 0.88 -3.16
N HIS A 72 6.18 0.89 -2.08
CA HIS A 72 6.17 -0.15 -1.07
C HIS A 72 5.00 0.06 -0.08
N LEU A 73 4.27 -1.00 0.25
CA LEU A 73 3.30 -0.98 1.36
C LEU A 73 4.01 -0.92 2.72
N LEU A 74 5.07 -1.69 2.89
CA LEU A 74 6.06 -1.54 3.96
C LEU A 74 7.39 -1.13 3.33
N SER A 75 7.92 0.01 3.71
CA SER A 75 9.18 0.55 3.20
C SER A 75 10.35 -0.42 3.31
N ASP A 76 11.26 -0.40 2.33
CA ASP A 76 12.53 -1.12 2.41
C ASP A 76 13.38 -0.70 3.62
N ARG A 77 13.23 0.56 4.08
CA ARG A 77 13.86 1.08 5.31
C ARG A 77 13.31 0.45 6.57
N HIS A 78 12.07 0.00 6.52
CA HIS A 78 11.36 -0.64 7.63
C HIS A 78 11.35 -2.17 7.53
N GLY A 79 12.17 -2.74 6.64
CA GLY A 79 12.31 -4.18 6.44
C GLY A 79 11.34 -4.77 5.43
N GLY A 80 10.65 -3.92 4.65
CA GLY A 80 9.77 -4.37 3.58
C GLY A 80 10.53 -5.06 2.45
N ALA A 81 9.93 -6.12 1.93
CA ALA A 81 10.50 -6.91 0.83
C ALA A 81 10.35 -6.19 -0.52
N GLY A 82 11.36 -6.29 -1.37
CA GLY A 82 11.32 -5.78 -2.75
C GLY A 82 10.64 -6.75 -3.72
N VAL A 83 9.47 -7.24 -3.36
CA VAL A 83 8.73 -8.26 -4.10
C VAL A 83 7.27 -7.86 -4.32
N HIS A 84 6.62 -8.52 -5.26
CA HIS A 84 5.31 -8.18 -5.80
C HIS A 84 4.22 -7.95 -4.72
N TYR A 85 4.14 -8.81 -3.70
CA TYR A 85 3.08 -8.67 -2.69
C TYR A 85 3.25 -7.45 -1.76
N ASN A 86 4.43 -6.85 -1.70
CA ASN A 86 4.69 -5.62 -0.93
C ASN A 86 4.74 -4.36 -1.80
N LEU A 87 4.43 -4.47 -3.08
CA LEU A 87 4.46 -3.37 -4.03
C LEU A 87 3.07 -3.15 -4.63
N THR A 88 2.63 -1.90 -4.69
CA THR A 88 1.39 -1.52 -5.37
C THR A 88 1.61 -0.27 -6.21
N PRO A 89 1.00 -0.16 -7.39
CA PRO A 89 1.03 1.08 -8.14
C PRO A 89 0.51 2.23 -7.27
N MET A 90 1.31 3.28 -7.12
CA MET A 90 0.97 4.48 -6.35
C MET A 90 1.10 5.71 -7.23
N GLN A 91 0.22 6.67 -7.02
CA GLN A 91 0.37 8.01 -7.55
C GLN A 91 1.70 8.60 -7.09
N GLN A 92 2.40 9.31 -7.97
CA GLN A 92 3.72 9.86 -7.68
C GLN A 92 3.71 10.81 -6.47
N ASP A 93 2.68 11.64 -6.34
CA ASP A 93 2.53 12.55 -5.20
C ASP A 93 2.24 11.79 -3.91
N LEU A 94 1.45 10.73 -3.96
CA LEU A 94 1.18 9.87 -2.83
C LEU A 94 2.46 9.18 -2.33
N ASP A 95 3.18 8.50 -3.22
CA ASP A 95 4.42 7.78 -2.88
C ASP A 95 5.53 8.75 -2.42
N GLY A 96 5.72 9.85 -3.16
CA GLY A 96 6.82 10.79 -2.93
C GLY A 96 6.63 11.77 -1.78
N ARG A 97 5.40 12.04 -1.35
CA ARG A 97 5.10 13.06 -0.35
C ARG A 97 4.34 12.51 0.86
N ASP A 98 3.12 12.03 0.63
CA ASP A 98 2.20 11.74 1.73
C ASP A 98 2.56 10.42 2.44
N TYR A 99 2.81 9.36 1.67
CA TYR A 99 3.26 8.09 2.22
C TYR A 99 4.68 8.20 2.80
N ALA A 100 5.57 8.94 2.12
CA ALA A 100 6.91 9.20 2.62
C ALA A 100 6.92 10.03 3.92
N ALA A 101 5.97 10.92 4.14
CA ALA A 101 5.82 11.65 5.40
C ALA A 101 5.44 10.70 6.54
N PHE A 102 4.45 9.83 6.31
CA PHE A 102 4.04 8.78 7.26
C PHE A 102 5.18 7.83 7.63
N GLU A 103 5.97 7.39 6.63
CA GLU A 103 7.16 6.57 6.87
C GLU A 103 8.21 7.29 7.73
N LYS A 104 8.38 8.59 7.54
CA LYS A 104 9.33 9.42 8.27
C LYS A 104 8.95 9.59 9.76
N GLU A 105 7.67 9.66 10.04
CA GLU A 105 7.15 9.64 11.41
C GLU A 105 7.39 8.28 12.07
N THR A 106 7.20 7.21 11.33
CA THR A 106 7.55 5.85 11.79
C THR A 106 9.05 5.71 12.08
N ASP A 107 9.94 6.26 11.23
CA ASP A 107 11.36 6.34 11.52
C ASP A 107 11.61 6.98 12.90
N ALA A 108 10.92 8.08 13.20
CA ALA A 108 11.09 8.81 14.47
C ALA A 108 10.62 8.00 15.69
N LEU A 109 9.52 7.24 15.56
CA LEU A 109 9.04 6.35 16.62
C LEU A 109 10.03 5.21 16.89
N LEU A 110 10.49 4.54 15.84
CA LEU A 110 11.47 3.46 15.93
C LEU A 110 12.81 3.93 16.49
N GLN A 111 13.29 5.15 16.14
CA GLN A 111 14.50 5.75 16.68
C GLN A 111 14.38 6.09 18.16
N LYS A 112 13.18 6.38 18.65
CA LYS A 112 12.90 6.58 20.08
C LYS A 112 12.82 5.25 20.87
N GLY A 113 12.89 4.12 20.19
CA GLY A 113 12.87 2.77 20.77
C GLY A 113 11.48 2.17 20.95
N TYR A 114 10.44 2.77 20.41
CA TYR A 114 9.11 2.17 20.40
C TYR A 114 9.04 0.99 19.41
N ALA A 115 8.20 0.02 19.70
CA ALA A 115 7.74 -0.93 18.68
C ALA A 115 6.57 -0.31 17.90
N VAL A 116 6.45 -0.69 16.62
CA VAL A 116 5.37 -0.20 15.74
C VAL A 116 4.73 -1.40 15.04
N HIS A 117 3.42 -1.36 14.96
CA HIS A 117 2.62 -2.31 14.19
C HIS A 117 1.78 -1.59 13.16
N TYR A 118 1.72 -2.14 11.93
CA TYR A 118 0.85 -1.67 10.85
C TYR A 118 -0.25 -2.68 10.60
N ASN A 119 -1.47 -2.17 10.45
CA ASN A 119 -2.60 -2.88 9.88
C ASN A 119 -3.09 -2.05 8.68
N GLY A 120 -2.87 -2.53 7.48
CA GLY A 120 -3.14 -1.82 6.25
C GLY A 120 -4.22 -2.47 5.41
N GLU A 121 -5.04 -1.66 4.77
CA GLU A 121 -6.09 -2.07 3.84
C GLU A 121 -5.96 -1.31 2.51
N LEU A 122 -6.24 -2.00 1.42
CA LEU A 122 -6.26 -1.44 0.07
C LEU A 122 -7.67 -1.56 -0.49
N ALA A 123 -8.28 -0.44 -0.82
CA ALA A 123 -9.62 -0.38 -1.39
C ALA A 123 -9.58 -0.37 -2.92
N TYR A 124 -10.45 -1.17 -3.51
CA TYR A 124 -10.66 -1.27 -4.96
C TYR A 124 -12.14 -1.12 -5.23
N SER A 125 -12.62 0.07 -5.61
CA SER A 125 -14.06 0.34 -5.79
C SER A 125 -14.63 -0.34 -7.02
N ARG A 126 -13.82 -0.61 -8.02
CA ARG A 126 -14.25 -1.27 -9.24
C ARG A 126 -13.96 -2.76 -9.14
N ALA A 127 -14.93 -3.47 -8.64
CA ALA A 127 -14.86 -4.91 -8.39
C ALA A 127 -14.67 -5.66 -9.68
N GLU A 128 -15.12 -5.47 -10.77
CA GLU A 128 -15.18 -6.47 -11.84
C GLU A 128 -14.86 -5.89 -13.23
N ASN A 129 -13.73 -6.33 -13.79
CA ASN A 129 -13.48 -6.29 -15.23
C ASN A 129 -13.20 -4.95 -15.91
N VAL A 130 -12.58 -3.97 -15.27
CA VAL A 130 -11.97 -2.88 -16.02
C VAL A 130 -10.55 -3.31 -16.39
N GLU A 131 -10.36 -3.76 -17.61
CA GLU A 131 -9.03 -3.96 -18.20
C GLU A 131 -8.20 -2.69 -17.96
N GLY A 132 -7.13 -2.79 -17.19
CA GLY A 132 -6.17 -1.72 -16.98
C GLY A 132 -6.15 -1.06 -15.60
N VAL A 133 -7.10 -1.28 -14.70
CA VAL A 133 -7.06 -0.73 -13.33
C VAL A 133 -6.48 -1.76 -12.37
N ASN A 134 -5.16 -1.74 -12.21
CA ASN A 134 -4.42 -2.65 -11.31
C ASN A 134 -3.95 -1.96 -10.03
N HIS A 135 -4.45 -0.77 -9.70
CA HIS A 135 -4.07 -0.05 -8.50
C HIS A 135 -5.24 0.08 -7.53
N ALA A 136 -4.92 0.12 -6.26
CA ALA A 136 -5.90 0.45 -5.23
C ALA A 136 -6.30 1.93 -5.38
N GLU A 137 -7.56 2.25 -5.19
CA GLU A 137 -8.07 3.65 -5.20
C GLU A 137 -7.79 4.37 -3.89
N ALA A 138 -7.69 3.63 -2.80
CA ALA A 138 -7.28 4.15 -1.51
C ALA A 138 -6.38 3.16 -0.78
N ILE A 139 -5.48 3.69 0.03
CA ILE A 139 -4.61 2.96 0.95
C ILE A 139 -4.87 3.50 2.35
N MET A 140 -5.31 2.64 3.25
CA MET A 140 -5.57 2.96 4.64
C MET A 140 -4.59 2.21 5.52
N VAL A 141 -3.99 2.89 6.49
CA VAL A 141 -3.08 2.24 7.44
C VAL A 141 -3.40 2.70 8.85
N GLU A 142 -3.66 1.74 9.72
CA GLU A 142 -3.60 1.94 11.16
C GLU A 142 -2.16 1.70 11.61
N ARG A 143 -1.56 2.68 12.28
CA ARG A 143 -0.25 2.58 12.92
C ARG A 143 -0.43 2.54 14.43
N GLN A 144 -0.06 1.44 15.05
CA GLN A 144 0.01 1.32 16.50
C GLN A 144 1.44 1.54 16.98
N THR A 145 1.62 2.41 17.96
CA THR A 145 2.86 2.58 18.71
C THR A 145 2.76 1.78 19.98
N LEU A 146 3.71 0.88 20.22
CA LEU A 146 3.66 -0.04 21.34
C LEU A 146 4.88 0.15 22.27
N ASP A 147 4.67 -0.11 23.52
CA ASP A 147 5.75 -0.33 24.48
C ASP A 147 6.57 -1.56 24.05
N PRO A 148 7.89 -1.43 23.84
CA PRO A 148 8.70 -2.52 23.29
C PRO A 148 8.92 -3.68 24.28
N VAL A 149 8.60 -3.50 25.56
CA VAL A 149 8.79 -4.51 26.60
C VAL A 149 7.49 -5.21 26.94
N THR A 150 6.41 -4.43 27.11
CA THR A 150 5.11 -4.97 27.52
C THR A 150 4.21 -5.33 26.34
N GLY A 151 4.43 -4.72 25.17
CA GLY A 151 3.56 -4.82 24.01
C GLY A 151 2.25 -4.02 24.15
N GLU A 152 2.14 -3.19 25.19
CA GLU A 152 0.97 -2.33 25.40
C GLU A 152 0.88 -1.29 24.26
N VAL A 153 -0.32 -1.11 23.72
CA VAL A 153 -0.59 -0.05 22.72
C VAL A 153 -0.63 1.28 23.44
N LEU A 154 0.31 2.16 23.09
CA LEU A 154 0.46 3.49 23.67
C LEU A 154 -0.28 4.55 22.85
N ASP A 155 -0.35 4.36 21.54
CA ASP A 155 -1.01 5.28 20.62
C ASP A 155 -1.47 4.55 19.37
N THR A 156 -2.53 5.05 18.73
CA THR A 156 -3.06 4.53 17.47
C THR A 156 -3.38 5.69 16.54
N GLU A 157 -2.81 5.66 15.36
CA GLU A 157 -3.04 6.64 14.30
C GLU A 157 -3.61 5.95 13.07
N HIS A 158 -4.57 6.59 12.43
CA HIS A 158 -5.16 6.13 11.18
C HIS A 158 -4.86 7.14 10.08
N ILE A 159 -4.35 6.64 8.96
CA ILE A 159 -4.23 7.43 7.73
C ILE A 159 -5.09 6.80 6.65
N SER A 160 -5.69 7.65 5.84
CA SER A 160 -6.42 7.27 4.64
C SER A 160 -5.93 8.13 3.48
N LEU A 161 -5.43 7.49 2.45
CA LEU A 161 -4.78 8.15 1.33
C LEU A 161 -5.47 7.77 0.04
N SER A 162 -5.99 8.76 -0.69
CA SER A 162 -6.51 8.57 -2.04
C SER A 162 -5.37 8.32 -3.02
N ASN A 163 -5.52 7.27 -3.82
CA ASN A 163 -4.56 6.86 -4.86
C ASN A 163 -5.15 7.00 -6.28
N LEU A 164 -6.11 7.89 -6.45
CA LEU A 164 -6.70 8.21 -7.75
C LEU A 164 -5.92 9.31 -8.47
N ASN A 165 -5.81 9.20 -9.80
CA ASN A 165 -5.31 10.30 -10.60
C ASN A 165 -6.42 11.30 -10.95
N MET A 166 -6.06 12.49 -11.47
CA MET A 166 -7.03 13.55 -11.79
C MET A 166 -8.09 13.11 -12.81
N ALA A 167 -7.70 12.29 -13.79
CA ALA A 167 -8.64 11.80 -14.82
C ALA A 167 -9.66 10.82 -14.22
N GLU A 168 -9.29 10.07 -13.20
CA GLU A 168 -10.20 9.18 -12.47
C GLU A 168 -11.20 10.00 -11.64
N TYR A 169 -10.76 11.06 -10.95
CA TYR A 169 -11.65 12.00 -10.26
C TYR A 169 -12.65 12.67 -11.21
N GLU A 170 -12.21 13.13 -12.37
CA GLU A 170 -13.06 13.77 -13.37
C GLU A 170 -14.12 12.82 -13.94
N ASN A 171 -13.83 11.53 -14.02
CA ASN A 171 -14.75 10.51 -14.51
C ASN A 171 -15.70 9.96 -13.44
N MET A 172 -15.50 10.30 -12.17
CA MET A 172 -16.42 9.96 -11.08
C MET A 172 -17.61 10.93 -11.11
N GLY A 173 -18.82 10.42 -10.87
CA GLY A 173 -19.97 11.30 -10.64
C GLY A 173 -19.76 12.17 -9.37
N ASN A 174 -20.26 13.39 -9.37
CA ASN A 174 -20.03 14.34 -8.26
C ASN A 174 -20.33 13.74 -6.89
N ALA A 175 -21.39 12.94 -6.75
CA ALA A 175 -21.76 12.30 -5.49
C ALA A 175 -20.75 11.21 -5.05
N GLU A 176 -20.18 10.49 -5.99
CA GLU A 176 -19.15 9.46 -5.72
C GLU A 176 -17.83 10.12 -5.33
N SER A 177 -17.42 11.17 -6.05
CA SER A 177 -16.19 11.91 -5.75
C SER A 177 -16.27 12.63 -4.39
N GLU A 178 -17.40 13.24 -4.06
CA GLU A 178 -17.62 13.87 -2.76
C GLU A 178 -17.60 12.84 -1.63
N SER A 179 -18.21 11.67 -1.82
CA SER A 179 -18.19 10.58 -0.84
C SER A 179 -16.78 10.05 -0.62
N LEU A 180 -16.03 9.81 -1.70
CA LEU A 180 -14.66 9.33 -1.61
C LEU A 180 -13.73 10.36 -0.95
N MET A 181 -13.88 11.64 -1.30
CA MET A 181 -13.09 12.73 -0.69
C MET A 181 -13.40 12.92 0.79
N ALA A 182 -14.62 12.62 1.23
CA ALA A 182 -15.01 12.67 2.63
C ALA A 182 -14.46 11.47 3.42
N GLU A 183 -14.41 10.30 2.79
CA GLU A 183 -13.91 9.05 3.38
C GLU A 183 -12.38 8.96 3.33
N TYR A 184 -11.77 9.45 2.24
CA TYR A 184 -10.33 9.40 1.98
C TYR A 184 -9.81 10.80 1.59
N PRO A 185 -9.68 11.72 2.54
CA PRO A 185 -9.24 13.09 2.22
C PRO A 185 -7.82 13.06 1.67
N ASN A 186 -7.64 13.68 0.50
CA ASN A 186 -6.32 13.86 -0.07
C ASN A 186 -5.62 15.02 0.67
N PRO A 187 -4.59 14.78 1.49
CA PRO A 187 -3.91 15.82 2.26
C PRO A 187 -3.15 16.83 1.38
N GLY A 188 -3.04 16.59 0.07
CA GLY A 188 -2.39 17.49 -0.88
C GLY A 188 -3.29 18.54 -1.54
N ALA A 189 -4.58 18.58 -1.20
CA ALA A 189 -5.56 19.50 -1.82
C ALA A 189 -5.72 20.85 -1.06
N ILE A 190 -4.76 21.25 -0.23
CA ILE A 190 -4.73 22.55 0.46
C ILE A 190 -3.64 23.43 -0.13
#